data_41081961253900fcbf0305971010ec4e
#
_entry.id   41081961253900fcbf0305971010ec4e
#
_cell.length_a   1.000
_cell.length_b   1.000
_cell.length_c   1.000
_cell.angle_alpha   90.00
_cell.angle_beta   90.00
_cell.angle_gamma   90.00
#
_symmetry.space_group_name_H-M   'P 1'
#
loop_
_entity.id
_entity.type
_entity.pdbx_description
1 polymer ?
#
loop_
_entity_poly.entity_id
_entity_poly.type
_entity_poly.pdbx_seq_one_letter_code
_entity_poly.pdbx_strand_id
1 'polypeptide(L)'
;FVSKLVKLNLISLASKAILNKPLPKIPENKWQKITNYGIKVPQFSFMQLEGADISLGVEMQSTGEAACFGNSFYDALSKGLTSVGYNLPSKGSALVTVGGSENKEKLLSSIAKLKNLGFKILATEHTAEFFEEKIGQVEIVHKISEPERKPNISDLLYDRKIDFIINIPSTSTLEKYVGMLDDEYQIRRKSLELGIPVLTTIE
;
A
#
# COMPACT_ATOMS: atom_id res chain seq x y z
N PHE A 1 -6.16 13.99 -16.17
CA PHE A 1 -6.98 13.19 -15.24
C PHE A 1 -8.35 13.81 -15.00
N VAL A 2 -8.43 15.03 -14.41
CA VAL A 2 -9.69 15.69 -14.03
C VAL A 2 -10.62 15.89 -15.23
N SER A 3 -10.09 16.26 -16.41
CA SER A 3 -10.88 16.40 -17.64
C SER A 3 -11.68 15.15 -18.00
N LYS A 4 -11.11 13.97 -17.76
CA LYS A 4 -11.80 12.68 -17.98
C LYS A 4 -12.87 12.40 -16.92
N LEU A 5 -12.56 12.69 -15.65
CA LEU A 5 -13.51 12.53 -14.55
C LEU A 5 -14.78 13.38 -14.76
N VAL A 6 -14.59 14.66 -15.07
CA VAL A 6 -15.71 15.61 -15.27
C VAL A 6 -16.30 15.57 -16.68
N LYS A 7 -15.74 14.75 -17.58
CA LYS A 7 -16.13 14.67 -19.01
C LYS A 7 -16.15 16.04 -19.69
N LEU A 8 -15.13 16.86 -19.39
CA LEU A 8 -14.96 18.19 -19.94
C LEU A 8 -13.47 18.41 -20.26
N ASN A 9 -13.17 18.86 -21.47
CA ASN A 9 -11.79 19.14 -21.88
C ASN A 9 -11.30 20.46 -21.25
N LEU A 10 -10.80 20.38 -20.01
CA LEU A 10 -10.30 21.54 -19.26
C LEU A 10 -9.08 22.17 -19.92
N ILE A 11 -8.23 21.37 -20.59
CA ILE A 11 -7.05 21.89 -21.29
C ILE A 11 -7.49 22.79 -22.46
N SER A 12 -8.44 22.33 -23.27
CA SER A 12 -8.99 23.15 -24.37
C SER A 12 -9.62 24.44 -23.86
N LEU A 13 -10.33 24.39 -22.71
CA LEU A 13 -10.92 25.60 -22.10
C LEU A 13 -9.82 26.56 -21.63
N ALA A 14 -8.81 26.07 -20.94
CA ALA A 14 -7.69 26.90 -20.50
C ALA A 14 -6.94 27.52 -21.68
N SER A 15 -6.65 26.75 -22.73
CA SER A 15 -6.00 27.28 -23.94
C SER A 15 -6.83 28.39 -24.61
N LYS A 16 -8.16 28.20 -24.70
CA LYS A 16 -9.05 29.27 -25.25
C LYS A 16 -9.03 30.50 -24.38
N ALA A 17 -9.09 30.36 -23.05
CA ALA A 17 -9.02 31.49 -22.13
C ALA A 17 -7.70 32.27 -22.26
N ILE A 18 -6.56 31.58 -22.31
CA ILE A 18 -5.25 32.21 -22.51
C ILE A 18 -5.16 32.98 -23.82
N LEU A 19 -5.77 32.43 -24.87
CA LEU A 19 -5.79 33.04 -26.21
C LEU A 19 -6.90 34.06 -26.41
N ASN A 20 -7.61 34.47 -25.36
CA ASN A 20 -8.77 35.37 -25.40
C ASN A 20 -9.85 34.92 -26.39
N LYS A 21 -10.03 33.63 -26.62
CA LYS A 21 -11.08 33.08 -27.47
C LYS A 21 -12.37 32.83 -26.68
N PRO A 22 -13.54 32.91 -27.32
CA PRO A 22 -14.80 32.64 -26.67
C PRO A 22 -14.83 31.26 -25.99
N LEU A 23 -15.28 31.24 -24.74
CA LEU A 23 -15.45 29.98 -23.99
C LEU A 23 -16.88 29.46 -24.22
N PRO A 24 -17.06 28.14 -24.36
CA PRO A 24 -18.40 27.55 -24.40
C PRO A 24 -19.11 27.75 -23.06
N LYS A 25 -20.42 27.91 -23.09
CA LYS A 25 -21.24 27.92 -21.88
C LYS A 25 -21.19 26.55 -21.23
N ILE A 26 -20.66 26.48 -20.00
CA ILE A 26 -20.66 25.27 -19.19
C ILE A 26 -21.89 25.33 -18.29
N PRO A 27 -22.81 24.33 -18.34
CA PRO A 27 -23.96 24.32 -17.43
C PRO A 27 -23.49 24.33 -15.97
N GLU A 28 -24.08 25.20 -15.15
CA GLU A 28 -23.71 25.35 -13.72
C GLU A 28 -23.80 24.04 -12.95
N ASN A 29 -24.79 23.19 -13.30
CA ASN A 29 -24.98 21.89 -12.66
C ASN A 29 -24.03 20.77 -13.15
N LYS A 30 -23.12 21.06 -14.10
CA LYS A 30 -22.18 20.05 -14.62
C LYS A 30 -21.29 19.46 -13.54
N TRP A 31 -20.85 20.29 -12.60
CA TRP A 31 -19.99 19.90 -11.48
C TRP A 31 -20.76 19.16 -10.37
N GLN A 32 -22.06 19.42 -10.24
CA GLN A 32 -22.92 18.80 -9.23
C GLN A 32 -23.33 17.37 -9.61
N LYS A 33 -23.16 16.97 -10.86
CA LYS A 33 -23.54 15.65 -11.39
C LYS A 33 -22.40 14.63 -11.43
N ILE A 34 -21.28 14.91 -10.76
CA ILE A 34 -20.20 13.92 -10.65
C ILE A 34 -20.61 12.91 -9.60
N THR A 35 -21.07 11.76 -10.05
CA THR A 35 -21.51 10.65 -9.17
C THR A 35 -20.45 9.57 -9.01
N ASN A 36 -19.38 9.64 -9.81
CA ASN A 36 -18.34 8.62 -9.82
C ASN A 36 -17.13 9.07 -9.01
N TYR A 37 -16.47 8.11 -8.37
CA TYR A 37 -15.17 8.31 -7.75
C TYR A 37 -14.08 8.16 -8.80
N GLY A 38 -13.09 9.06 -8.76
CA GLY A 38 -11.92 8.99 -9.62
C GLY A 38 -10.66 8.90 -8.76
N ILE A 39 -9.84 7.88 -8.98
CA ILE A 39 -8.58 7.67 -8.27
C ILE A 39 -7.44 7.71 -9.29
N LYS A 40 -6.39 8.44 -8.92
CA LYS A 40 -5.11 8.42 -9.61
C LYS A 40 -4.14 7.57 -8.80
N VAL A 41 -3.61 6.51 -9.39
CA VAL A 41 -2.63 5.62 -8.76
C VAL A 41 -1.31 5.74 -9.50
N PRO A 42 -0.20 6.08 -8.81
CA PRO A 42 1.11 6.12 -9.42
C PRO A 42 1.62 4.69 -9.67
N GLN A 43 2.46 4.55 -10.70
CA GLN A 43 3.19 3.32 -10.96
C GLN A 43 4.68 3.56 -10.74
N PHE A 44 5.37 2.55 -10.21
CA PHE A 44 6.79 2.61 -9.88
C PHE A 44 7.54 1.47 -10.57
N SER A 45 8.77 1.74 -10.99
CA SER A 45 9.66 0.76 -11.63
C SER A 45 10.73 0.24 -10.67
N PHE A 46 10.40 0.09 -9.39
CA PHE A 46 11.37 -0.36 -8.37
C PHE A 46 12.01 -1.73 -8.68
N MET A 47 11.29 -2.63 -9.36
CA MET A 47 11.86 -3.91 -9.79
C MET A 47 13.04 -3.76 -10.75
N GLN A 48 13.06 -2.67 -11.53
CA GLN A 48 14.12 -2.39 -12.51
C GLN A 48 15.31 -1.65 -11.89
N LEU A 49 15.17 -1.17 -10.64
CA LEU A 49 16.18 -0.43 -9.92
C LEU A 49 16.79 -1.32 -8.85
N GLU A 50 18.03 -1.76 -9.07
CA GLU A 50 18.75 -2.56 -8.09
C GLU A 50 18.94 -1.79 -6.78
N GLY A 51 18.63 -2.44 -5.65
CA GLY A 51 18.77 -1.85 -4.32
C GLY A 51 17.76 -0.75 -3.95
N ALA A 52 16.80 -0.40 -4.81
CA ALA A 52 15.80 0.62 -4.46
C ALA A 52 14.84 0.13 -3.37
N ASP A 53 14.59 0.97 -2.36
CA ASP A 53 13.52 0.74 -1.37
C ASP A 53 12.19 1.25 -1.93
N ILE A 54 11.11 0.53 -1.64
CA ILE A 54 9.74 0.90 -2.00
C ILE A 54 9.10 1.90 -1.02
N SER A 55 9.77 2.23 0.07
CA SER A 55 9.33 3.28 0.98
C SER A 55 9.40 4.64 0.28
N LEU A 56 8.23 5.31 0.16
CA LEU A 56 8.13 6.58 -0.53
C LEU A 56 8.57 7.72 0.38
N GLY A 57 9.36 8.65 -0.19
CA GLY A 57 9.76 9.91 0.43
C GLY A 57 8.99 11.10 -0.14
N VAL A 58 9.51 12.29 0.09
CA VAL A 58 8.93 13.57 -0.38
C VAL A 58 9.14 13.80 -1.88
N GLU A 59 10.05 13.07 -2.50
CA GLU A 59 10.37 13.18 -3.91
C GLU A 59 9.44 12.32 -4.77
N MET A 60 9.09 12.82 -5.95
CA MET A 60 8.30 12.06 -6.90
C MET A 60 9.16 10.98 -7.57
N GLN A 61 8.88 9.72 -7.28
CA GLN A 61 9.61 8.55 -7.80
C GLN A 61 8.78 7.74 -8.82
N SER A 62 7.55 8.14 -9.09
CA SER A 62 6.67 7.42 -10.00
C SER A 62 7.13 7.54 -11.45
N THR A 63 7.07 6.43 -12.19
CA THR A 63 7.43 6.33 -13.62
C THR A 63 6.22 6.37 -14.55
N GLY A 64 5.02 6.35 -13.97
CA GLY A 64 3.76 6.41 -14.69
C GLY A 64 2.59 6.59 -13.72
N GLU A 65 1.39 6.63 -14.26
CA GLU A 65 0.15 6.77 -13.48
C GLU A 65 -1.04 6.16 -14.21
N ALA A 66 -1.95 5.57 -13.45
CA ALA A 66 -3.23 5.08 -13.93
C ALA A 66 -4.38 5.92 -13.34
N ALA A 67 -5.41 6.17 -14.16
CA ALA A 67 -6.64 6.82 -13.75
C ALA A 67 -7.79 5.83 -13.78
N CYS A 68 -8.39 5.56 -12.65
CA CYS A 68 -9.49 4.61 -12.53
C CYS A 68 -10.74 5.26 -11.97
N PHE A 69 -11.89 4.79 -12.43
CA PHE A 69 -13.20 5.33 -12.06
C PHE A 69 -14.09 4.21 -11.52
N GLY A 70 -14.86 4.52 -10.48
CA GLY A 70 -15.75 3.57 -9.86
C GLY A 70 -17.03 4.19 -9.32
N ASN A 71 -18.02 3.37 -9.04
CA ASN A 71 -19.28 3.79 -8.44
C ASN A 71 -19.16 4.04 -6.92
N SER A 72 -18.10 3.54 -6.31
CA SER A 72 -17.70 3.82 -4.93
C SER A 72 -16.19 4.08 -4.84
N PHE A 73 -15.74 4.64 -3.71
CA PHE A 73 -14.31 4.82 -3.43
C PHE A 73 -13.54 3.50 -3.53
N TYR A 74 -14.05 2.45 -2.89
CA TYR A 74 -13.38 1.14 -2.88
C TYR A 74 -13.35 0.46 -4.25
N ASP A 75 -14.41 0.63 -5.07
CA ASP A 75 -14.42 0.14 -6.45
C ASP A 75 -13.36 0.85 -7.31
N ALA A 76 -13.25 2.18 -7.21
CA ALA A 76 -12.24 2.94 -7.91
C ALA A 76 -10.81 2.58 -7.41
N LEU A 77 -10.62 2.42 -6.09
CA LEU A 77 -9.34 2.05 -5.48
C LEU A 77 -8.89 0.65 -5.92
N SER A 78 -9.76 -0.33 -5.85
CA SER A 78 -9.47 -1.71 -6.28
C SER A 78 -9.03 -1.76 -7.74
N LYS A 79 -9.77 -1.09 -8.64
CA LYS A 79 -9.41 -0.96 -10.05
C LYS A 79 -8.06 -0.26 -10.22
N GLY A 80 -7.82 0.80 -9.45
CA GLY A 80 -6.56 1.54 -9.46
C GLY A 80 -5.37 0.67 -9.10
N LEU A 81 -5.44 -0.04 -7.99
CA LEU A 81 -4.39 -0.94 -7.53
C LEU A 81 -4.12 -2.04 -8.55
N THR A 82 -5.17 -2.72 -9.04
CA THR A 82 -5.03 -3.76 -10.06
C THR A 82 -4.39 -3.23 -11.35
N SER A 83 -4.72 -2.00 -11.76
CA SER A 83 -4.20 -1.41 -13.02
C SER A 83 -2.69 -1.14 -12.99
N VAL A 84 -2.10 -1.02 -11.81
CA VAL A 84 -0.65 -0.88 -11.62
C VAL A 84 0.02 -2.18 -11.14
N GLY A 85 -0.69 -3.32 -11.27
CA GLY A 85 -0.16 -4.64 -10.92
C GLY A 85 -0.23 -5.00 -9.44
N TYR A 86 -0.90 -4.18 -8.61
CA TYR A 86 -1.02 -4.41 -7.18
C TYR A 86 -2.28 -5.24 -6.89
N ASN A 87 -2.12 -6.55 -6.91
CA ASN A 87 -3.22 -7.49 -6.73
C ASN A 87 -3.31 -7.93 -5.27
N LEU A 88 -4.24 -7.35 -4.51
CA LEU A 88 -4.49 -7.75 -3.13
C LEU A 88 -5.21 -9.11 -3.10
N PRO A 89 -4.71 -10.08 -2.31
CA PRO A 89 -5.36 -11.37 -2.15
C PRO A 89 -6.68 -11.23 -1.37
N SER A 90 -7.63 -12.11 -1.62
CA SER A 90 -8.90 -12.17 -0.88
C SER A 90 -8.86 -13.12 0.32
N LYS A 91 -7.82 -13.93 0.43
CA LYS A 91 -7.56 -14.90 1.51
C LYS A 91 -6.08 -15.28 1.50
N GLY A 92 -5.62 -15.95 2.53
CA GLY A 92 -4.24 -16.44 2.62
C GLY A 92 -3.56 -16.02 3.91
N SER A 93 -2.25 -15.81 3.88
CA SER A 93 -1.45 -15.44 5.03
C SER A 93 -0.97 -13.99 4.91
N ALA A 94 -1.20 -13.20 5.94
CA ALA A 94 -0.74 -11.82 6.04
C ALA A 94 0.41 -11.72 7.05
N LEU A 95 1.60 -11.29 6.60
CA LEU A 95 2.70 -10.94 7.48
C LEU A 95 2.51 -9.51 7.98
N VAL A 96 2.57 -9.33 9.30
CA VAL A 96 2.38 -8.03 9.95
C VAL A 96 3.62 -7.72 10.79
N THR A 97 4.38 -6.71 10.38
CA THR A 97 5.53 -6.18 11.10
C THR A 97 5.32 -4.70 11.35
N VAL A 98 5.12 -4.32 12.61
CA VAL A 98 4.72 -2.95 12.97
C VAL A 98 5.57 -2.42 14.11
N GLY A 99 6.29 -1.35 13.84
CA GLY A 99 7.06 -0.61 14.84
C GLY A 99 6.21 0.39 15.62
N GLY A 100 6.43 0.47 16.94
CA GLY A 100 5.76 1.40 17.84
C GLY A 100 4.35 0.96 18.28
N SER A 101 4.03 1.21 19.55
CA SER A 101 2.74 0.84 20.13
C SER A 101 1.57 1.63 19.53
N GLU A 102 1.77 2.90 19.23
CA GLU A 102 0.75 3.76 18.61
C GLU A 102 0.32 3.23 17.23
N ASN A 103 1.27 2.80 16.41
CA ASN A 103 0.98 2.22 15.10
C ASN A 103 0.21 0.91 15.22
N LYS A 104 0.56 0.07 16.19
CA LYS A 104 -0.16 -1.18 16.46
C LYS A 104 -1.61 -0.93 16.88
N GLU A 105 -1.84 0.06 17.76
CA GLU A 105 -3.22 0.44 18.14
C GLU A 105 -4.04 0.95 16.94
N LYS A 106 -3.46 1.80 16.09
CA LYS A 106 -4.14 2.30 14.88
C LYS A 106 -4.53 1.17 13.93
N LEU A 107 -3.70 0.13 13.82
CA LEU A 107 -3.93 -1.01 12.94
C LEU A 107 -4.84 -2.09 13.53
N LEU A 108 -5.11 -2.07 14.82
CA LEU A 108 -5.85 -3.15 15.51
C LEU A 108 -7.16 -3.51 14.82
N SER A 109 -7.98 -2.53 14.50
CA SER A 109 -9.26 -2.77 13.83
C SER A 109 -9.11 -3.38 12.43
N SER A 110 -8.07 -2.99 11.70
CA SER A 110 -7.80 -3.50 10.35
C SER A 110 -7.28 -4.93 10.39
N ILE A 111 -6.39 -5.25 11.32
CA ILE A 111 -5.89 -6.63 11.51
C ILE A 111 -7.02 -7.56 11.98
N ALA A 112 -7.88 -7.10 12.88
CA ALA A 112 -9.06 -7.86 13.29
C ALA A 112 -10.00 -8.17 12.11
N LYS A 113 -10.22 -7.20 11.21
CA LYS A 113 -11.01 -7.40 9.99
C LYS A 113 -10.35 -8.42 9.04
N LEU A 114 -9.04 -8.35 8.83
CA LEU A 114 -8.31 -9.33 8.02
C LEU A 114 -8.48 -10.74 8.57
N LYS A 115 -8.33 -10.90 9.88
CA LYS A 115 -8.55 -12.19 10.55
C LYS A 115 -9.98 -12.71 10.36
N ASN A 116 -10.99 -11.84 10.51
CA ASN A 116 -12.40 -12.19 10.28
C ASN A 116 -12.70 -12.55 8.81
N LEU A 117 -11.92 -12.02 7.86
CA LEU A 117 -11.98 -12.40 6.45
C LEU A 117 -11.27 -13.74 6.17
N GLY A 118 -10.71 -14.39 7.18
CA GLY A 118 -10.07 -15.70 7.06
C GLY A 118 -8.57 -15.64 6.74
N PHE A 119 -7.93 -14.49 6.87
CA PHE A 119 -6.47 -14.41 6.76
C PHE A 119 -5.80 -15.01 8.00
N LYS A 120 -4.79 -15.83 7.77
CA LYS A 120 -3.84 -16.24 8.79
C LYS A 120 -2.90 -15.08 9.08
N ILE A 121 -2.83 -14.63 10.33
CA ILE A 121 -1.96 -13.52 10.72
C ILE A 121 -0.63 -14.07 11.22
N LEU A 122 0.45 -13.67 10.57
CA LEU A 122 1.84 -13.97 10.93
C LEU A 122 2.46 -12.66 11.43
N ALA A 123 3.20 -12.69 12.54
CA ALA A 123 3.84 -11.47 13.05
C ALA A 123 5.14 -11.80 13.80
N THR A 124 6.06 -10.83 13.85
CA THR A 124 7.24 -10.92 14.71
C THR A 124 6.86 -10.82 16.19
N GLU A 125 7.65 -11.42 17.10
CA GLU A 125 7.34 -11.60 18.53
C GLU A 125 6.57 -10.43 19.16
N HIS A 126 7.17 -9.25 19.26
CA HIS A 126 6.52 -8.09 19.91
C HIS A 126 5.27 -7.59 19.19
N THR A 127 5.13 -7.88 17.92
CA THR A 127 3.90 -7.54 17.16
C THR A 127 2.85 -8.59 17.39
N ALA A 128 3.23 -9.86 17.44
CA ALA A 128 2.37 -11.00 17.74
C ALA A 128 1.78 -10.89 19.14
N GLU A 129 2.61 -10.68 20.16
CA GLU A 129 2.17 -10.51 21.56
C GLU A 129 1.09 -9.44 21.69
N PHE A 130 1.30 -8.27 21.06
CA PHE A 130 0.34 -7.18 21.11
C PHE A 130 -1.01 -7.55 20.47
N PHE A 131 -0.98 -8.17 19.29
CA PHE A 131 -2.23 -8.53 18.60
C PHE A 131 -2.89 -9.76 19.20
N GLU A 132 -2.13 -10.76 19.65
CA GLU A 132 -2.68 -11.97 20.25
C GLU A 132 -3.53 -11.68 21.50
N GLU A 133 -3.06 -10.76 22.35
CA GLU A 133 -3.82 -10.30 23.54
C GLU A 133 -5.20 -9.74 23.17
N LYS A 134 -5.30 -9.05 22.04
CA LYS A 134 -6.49 -8.27 21.65
C LYS A 134 -7.43 -8.99 20.68
N ILE A 135 -6.87 -9.79 19.77
CA ILE A 135 -7.66 -10.45 18.72
C ILE A 135 -7.50 -11.98 18.71
N GLY A 136 -6.80 -12.54 19.68
CA GLY A 136 -6.51 -13.98 19.77
C GLY A 136 -5.51 -14.44 18.72
N GLN A 137 -5.40 -15.71 18.50
CA GLN A 137 -4.36 -16.43 17.77
C GLN A 137 -3.65 -15.66 16.64
N VAL A 138 -2.36 -15.42 16.81
CA VAL A 138 -1.41 -14.87 15.85
C VAL A 138 -0.21 -15.81 15.80
N GLU A 139 0.27 -16.19 14.63
CA GLU A 139 1.43 -17.06 14.49
C GLU A 139 2.72 -16.24 14.56
N ILE A 140 3.61 -16.62 15.46
CA ILE A 140 4.92 -15.98 15.61
C ILE A 140 5.84 -16.44 14.50
N VAL A 141 6.52 -15.48 13.86
CA VAL A 141 7.59 -15.71 12.90
C VAL A 141 8.83 -14.93 13.29
N HIS A 142 9.99 -15.42 12.87
CA HIS A 142 11.27 -14.84 13.25
C HIS A 142 11.87 -14.01 12.13
N LYS A 143 12.64 -13.00 12.50
CA LYS A 143 13.24 -12.02 11.59
C LYS A 143 14.18 -12.66 10.59
N ILE A 144 14.42 -11.98 9.47
CA ILE A 144 15.39 -12.42 8.46
C ILE A 144 16.79 -12.50 9.04
N SER A 145 17.15 -11.56 9.93
CA SER A 145 18.45 -11.54 10.64
C SER A 145 18.64 -12.68 11.67
N GLU A 146 17.59 -13.49 11.90
CA GLU A 146 17.62 -14.62 12.84
C GLU A 146 17.46 -15.97 12.10
N PRO A 147 18.38 -16.37 11.21
CA PRO A 147 18.18 -17.49 10.28
C PRO A 147 18.01 -18.86 10.98
N GLU A 148 18.56 -18.99 12.19
CA GLU A 148 18.49 -20.23 12.99
C GLU A 148 17.12 -20.43 13.67
N ARG A 149 16.31 -19.36 13.77
CA ARG A 149 14.98 -19.42 14.40
C ARG A 149 13.91 -19.72 13.36
N LYS A 150 12.99 -20.62 13.67
CA LYS A 150 11.94 -21.08 12.76
C LYS A 150 10.54 -20.94 13.39
N PRO A 151 9.51 -20.59 12.60
CA PRO A 151 9.55 -20.26 11.17
C PRO A 151 10.21 -18.89 10.91
N ASN A 152 11.06 -18.81 9.88
CA ASN A 152 11.75 -17.58 9.52
C ASN A 152 11.06 -16.87 8.35
N ILE A 153 10.98 -15.55 8.39
CA ILE A 153 10.32 -14.73 7.34
C ILE A 153 10.94 -14.99 5.97
N SER A 154 12.28 -15.15 5.89
CA SER A 154 12.95 -15.40 4.61
C SER A 154 12.47 -16.70 3.97
N ASP A 155 12.39 -17.80 4.75
CA ASP A 155 11.93 -19.08 4.25
C ASP A 155 10.47 -19.00 3.78
N LEU A 156 9.61 -18.36 4.60
CA LEU A 156 8.20 -18.21 4.27
C LEU A 156 7.95 -17.39 3.00
N LEU A 157 8.79 -16.38 2.73
CA LEU A 157 8.74 -15.60 1.49
C LEU A 157 9.14 -16.46 0.28
N TYR A 158 10.27 -17.17 0.36
CA TYR A 158 10.73 -18.05 -0.74
C TYR A 158 9.78 -19.21 -0.99
N ASP A 159 9.21 -19.79 0.06
CA ASP A 159 8.20 -20.87 -0.03
C ASP A 159 6.82 -20.36 -0.50
N ARG A 160 6.66 -19.06 -0.75
CA ARG A 160 5.39 -18.40 -1.11
C ARG A 160 4.25 -18.72 -0.13
N LYS A 161 4.59 -18.74 1.17
CA LYS A 161 3.63 -18.93 2.27
C LYS A 161 3.08 -17.62 2.82
N ILE A 162 3.49 -16.48 2.27
CA ILE A 162 3.01 -15.14 2.59
C ILE A 162 2.39 -14.57 1.32
N ASP A 163 1.11 -14.20 1.41
CA ASP A 163 0.35 -13.66 0.28
C ASP A 163 0.25 -12.13 0.30
N PHE A 164 0.46 -11.52 1.49
CA PHE A 164 0.30 -10.11 1.70
C PHE A 164 1.13 -9.62 2.89
N ILE A 165 1.64 -8.40 2.84
CA ILE A 165 2.51 -7.86 3.89
C ILE A 165 2.03 -6.48 4.32
N ILE A 166 2.01 -6.25 5.63
CA ILE A 166 1.93 -4.94 6.27
C ILE A 166 3.24 -4.72 6.99
N ASN A 167 4.08 -3.83 6.48
CA ASN A 167 5.39 -3.50 7.04
C ASN A 167 5.46 -2.02 7.36
N ILE A 168 5.18 -1.65 8.60
CA ILE A 168 5.14 -0.27 9.08
C ILE A 168 6.37 -0.02 9.97
N PRO A 169 7.37 0.73 9.49
CA PRO A 169 8.56 1.02 10.27
C PRO A 169 8.24 1.95 11.45
N SER A 170 9.04 1.85 12.51
CA SER A 170 8.96 2.77 13.63
C SER A 170 9.69 4.08 13.31
N THR A 171 9.06 5.22 13.50
CA THR A 171 9.66 6.55 13.23
C THR A 171 10.49 7.11 14.40
N SER A 172 10.54 6.42 15.53
CA SER A 172 10.90 7.06 16.80
C SER A 172 12.36 7.01 17.24
N THR A 173 13.32 6.49 16.47
CA THR A 173 14.76 6.61 16.83
C THR A 173 15.71 6.23 15.67
N LEU A 174 16.29 7.23 15.04
CA LEU A 174 17.28 7.06 13.96
C LEU A 174 18.56 6.33 14.37
N GLU A 175 18.95 6.33 15.64
CA GLU A 175 20.25 5.80 16.10
C GLU A 175 20.29 4.32 16.53
N LYS A 176 19.14 3.68 16.80
CA LYS A 176 19.05 2.23 17.11
C LYS A 176 18.82 1.33 15.87
N TYR A 177 18.87 1.87 14.69
CA TYR A 177 18.13 1.39 13.53
C TYR A 177 18.92 0.62 12.47
N VAL A 178 20.25 0.56 12.50
CA VAL A 178 20.98 -0.05 11.38
C VAL A 178 20.60 -1.51 11.15
N GLY A 179 20.38 -2.29 12.19
CA GLY A 179 19.96 -3.69 12.06
C GLY A 179 18.46 -3.91 11.81
N MET A 180 17.59 -3.06 12.41
CA MET A 180 16.12 -3.16 12.18
C MET A 180 15.71 -2.65 10.81
N LEU A 181 16.33 -1.56 10.35
CA LEU A 181 16.13 -1.04 8.99
C LEU A 181 16.53 -2.07 7.94
N ASP A 182 17.54 -2.90 8.21
CA ASP A 182 17.98 -3.93 7.30
C ASP A 182 16.92 -5.04 7.15
N ASP A 183 16.36 -5.55 8.25
CA ASP A 183 15.28 -6.56 8.19
C ASP A 183 14.03 -6.04 7.48
N GLU A 184 13.58 -4.82 7.83
CA GLU A 184 12.40 -4.22 7.22
C GLU A 184 12.62 -3.93 5.73
N TYR A 185 13.79 -3.40 5.37
CA TYR A 185 14.19 -3.21 3.97
C TYR A 185 14.25 -4.54 3.22
N GLN A 186 14.87 -5.58 3.80
CA GLN A 186 14.97 -6.89 3.16
C GLN A 186 13.59 -7.52 2.93
N ILE A 187 12.66 -7.40 3.89
CA ILE A 187 11.27 -7.85 3.72
C ILE A 187 10.65 -7.15 2.52
N ARG A 188 10.71 -5.82 2.45
CA ARG A 188 10.14 -5.04 1.36
C ARG A 188 10.77 -5.39 0.02
N ARG A 189 12.11 -5.48 -0.04
CA ARG A 189 12.83 -5.77 -1.28
C ARG A 189 12.52 -7.17 -1.80
N LYS A 190 12.58 -8.20 -0.96
CA LYS A 190 12.25 -9.58 -1.33
C LYS A 190 10.78 -9.71 -1.76
N SER A 191 9.89 -9.01 -1.08
CA SER A 191 8.47 -9.03 -1.43
C SER A 191 8.22 -8.44 -2.82
N LEU A 192 8.89 -7.34 -3.16
CA LEU A 192 8.84 -6.74 -4.49
C LEU A 192 9.31 -7.74 -5.56
N GLU A 193 10.46 -8.37 -5.34
CA GLU A 193 11.05 -9.36 -6.27
C GLU A 193 10.15 -10.59 -6.46
N LEU A 194 9.42 -10.98 -5.43
CA LEU A 194 8.47 -12.09 -5.46
C LEU A 194 7.06 -11.69 -5.93
N GLY A 195 6.81 -10.40 -6.15
CA GLY A 195 5.50 -9.88 -6.54
C GLY A 195 4.45 -9.96 -5.43
N ILE A 196 4.88 -9.96 -4.15
CA ILE A 196 3.98 -9.99 -2.99
C ILE A 196 3.59 -8.55 -2.64
N PRO A 197 2.29 -8.21 -2.54
CA PRO A 197 1.84 -6.87 -2.17
C PRO A 197 2.30 -6.46 -0.76
N VAL A 198 2.81 -5.23 -0.63
CA VAL A 198 3.28 -4.68 0.66
C VAL A 198 2.61 -3.33 0.92
N LEU A 199 2.03 -3.14 2.09
CA LEU A 199 1.60 -1.84 2.61
C LEU A 199 2.64 -1.31 3.60
N THR A 200 3.08 -0.08 3.40
CA THR A 200 4.16 0.56 4.17
C THR A 200 3.70 1.76 5.00
N THR A 201 2.43 2.13 4.89
CA THR A 201 1.81 3.23 5.67
C THR A 201 0.50 2.77 6.30
N ILE A 202 0.01 3.56 7.28
CA ILE A 202 -1.25 3.25 7.99
C ILE A 202 -2.46 3.83 7.24
N GLU A 203 -2.27 4.93 6.52
CA GLU A 203 -3.29 5.59 5.70
C GLU A 203 -3.68 4.74 4.51
#